data_57f3a89baa3502c4e21267a0827949b4
#
_entry.id   57f3a89baa3502c4e21267a0827949b4
#
_cell.length_a   1.000
_cell.length_b   1.000
_cell.length_c   1.000
_cell.angle_alpha   90.00
_cell.angle_beta   90.00
_cell.angle_gamma   90.00
#
_symmetry.space_group_name_H-M   'P 1'
#
loop_
_entity.id
_entity.type
_entity.pdbx_description
1 polymer ?
#
loop_
_entity_poly.entity_id
_entity_poly.type
_entity_poly.pdbx_seq_one_letter_code
_entity_poly.pdbx_strand_id
1 'polypeptide(L)'
;GDNGVEGYGSAAELLDDLQLIDDSLLGHCGLHAGAYAVRRLVWRVRTFGFHMARLDVRQDSRVHDDALAALLRDESWTQRVPAERSTVLRPYASGERALEKVDDAQAESLRAVFATLHESRQRYGVDAIGLYIISMARSAADVLAVLALARHGGFTAGAHVPLDIAPLFETVDDLKNAPNTLRALLDDAVYRAHLRAREDCQWVMLGYSDSGKDGGTLASRWGLQRAQVELLEVAQQAGIRLAFFHGRGGSASRGGARITPALMSSPRGSINGILRVTEQGEVIHRKYGIRALALRNLEQTVGAVLRASVRPREEEAREAAWREIMTAMAAESRRAYRAFVDREGFVDYFRAATPIDVIEQMALGSRPSRRRSMRGVEDLRAIPWVFAWTQCRSIITGWYGLGTALEAAVAKHGEEALCEMARDWPFFANALDDVEMVLAKCDLDIAEAFSKLAGPLHDTFFGMIRDEFERTRRWLLKLKHSEELLRDDPRLSLSIRLRNPYVDPMSLLQVDLLQRWRATERKDDHLLRALVACVNGVAQGLQNTG
;
A
#
# COMPACT_ATOMS: atom_id res chain seq x y z
N GLY A 1 37.30 6.95 0.82
CA GLY A 1 38.67 7.44 0.77
C GLY A 1 39.34 7.12 2.08
N ASP A 2 40.30 6.24 1.99
CA ASP A 2 41.10 5.72 3.09
C ASP A 2 42.03 6.85 3.55
N ASN A 3 41.62 7.63 4.54
CA ASN A 3 42.43 8.72 5.09
C ASN A 3 43.21 8.30 6.35
N GLY A 4 43.42 7.01 6.61
CA GLY A 4 44.25 6.52 7.72
C GLY A 4 43.78 6.90 9.13
N VAL A 5 42.54 7.35 9.28
CA VAL A 5 41.91 7.60 10.57
C VAL A 5 41.24 6.30 10.99
N GLU A 6 41.72 5.73 12.11
CA GLU A 6 41.05 4.60 12.75
C GLU A 6 39.60 5.04 13.13
N GLY A 7 38.61 4.46 12.48
CA GLY A 7 37.20 4.67 12.75
C GLY A 7 36.52 3.39 13.19
N TYR A 8 35.35 3.47 13.76
CA TYR A 8 34.57 2.30 14.12
C TYR A 8 34.20 1.47 12.87
N GLY A 9 34.41 0.18 12.91
CA GLY A 9 34.08 -0.75 11.85
C GLY A 9 32.56 -1.00 11.74
N SER A 10 31.84 -0.79 12.84
CA SER A 10 30.40 -0.97 12.90
C SER A 10 29.72 0.00 13.87
N ALA A 11 28.41 0.22 13.68
CA ALA A 11 27.60 0.96 14.64
C ALA A 11 27.48 0.25 15.99
N ALA A 12 27.63 -1.07 16.02
CA ALA A 12 27.63 -1.85 17.26
C ALA A 12 28.83 -1.52 18.15
N GLU A 13 30.04 -1.50 17.58
CA GLU A 13 31.24 -1.09 18.32
C GLU A 13 31.14 0.30 18.93
N LEU A 14 30.62 1.27 18.19
CA LEU A 14 30.34 2.60 18.72
C LEU A 14 29.30 2.58 19.84
N LEU A 15 28.26 1.74 19.73
CA LEU A 15 27.23 1.60 20.77
C LEU A 15 27.80 0.99 22.05
N ASP A 16 28.70 0.02 21.96
CA ASP A 16 29.36 -0.61 23.11
C ASP A 16 30.19 0.41 23.89
N ASP A 17 30.96 1.23 23.19
CA ASP A 17 31.76 2.31 23.83
C ASP A 17 30.85 3.39 24.44
N LEU A 18 29.78 3.79 23.75
CA LEU A 18 28.81 4.76 24.28
C LEU A 18 28.07 4.23 25.50
N GLN A 19 27.75 2.93 25.53
CA GLN A 19 27.12 2.30 26.68
C GLN A 19 28.06 2.27 27.89
N LEU A 20 29.37 1.97 27.68
CA LEU A 20 30.36 2.02 28.73
C LEU A 20 30.49 3.43 29.35
N ILE A 21 30.42 4.47 28.50
CA ILE A 21 30.41 5.87 28.97
C ILE A 21 29.15 6.18 29.77
N ASP A 22 27.97 5.77 29.28
CA ASP A 22 26.69 6.01 29.99
C ASP A 22 26.68 5.31 31.37
N ASP A 23 27.12 4.06 31.42
CA ASP A 23 27.19 3.28 32.66
C ASP A 23 28.18 3.90 33.66
N SER A 24 29.33 4.38 33.18
CA SER A 24 30.31 5.10 34.01
C SER A 24 29.74 6.41 34.57
N LEU A 25 29.06 7.21 33.75
CA LEU A 25 28.44 8.45 34.19
C LEU A 25 27.35 8.20 35.25
N LEU A 26 26.54 7.17 35.07
CA LEU A 26 25.50 6.80 36.04
C LEU A 26 26.10 6.28 37.35
N GLY A 27 27.13 5.43 37.27
CA GLY A 27 27.79 4.86 38.45
C GLY A 27 28.55 5.90 39.29
N HIS A 28 28.96 7.03 38.68
CA HIS A 28 29.80 8.06 39.31
C HIS A 28 29.08 9.42 39.44
N CYS A 29 27.77 9.43 39.67
CA CYS A 29 26.94 10.62 39.86
C CYS A 29 26.94 11.60 38.65
N GLY A 30 27.25 11.13 37.44
CA GLY A 30 27.34 11.92 36.23
C GLY A 30 26.01 12.23 35.55
N LEU A 31 24.87 11.98 36.20
CA LEU A 31 23.53 12.19 35.62
C LEU A 31 23.37 13.60 35.02
N HIS A 32 23.88 14.61 35.70
CA HIS A 32 23.86 16.01 35.26
C HIS A 32 25.16 16.45 34.56
N ALA A 33 26.16 15.58 34.44
CA ALA A 33 27.46 15.84 33.83
C ALA A 33 27.59 15.27 32.42
N GLY A 34 26.48 15.25 31.63
CA GLY A 34 26.50 14.86 30.25
C GLY A 34 25.77 13.54 29.91
N ALA A 35 25.28 12.77 30.88
CA ALA A 35 24.61 11.50 30.64
C ALA A 35 23.46 11.60 29.60
N TYR A 36 22.69 12.68 29.62
CA TYR A 36 21.63 12.90 28.63
C TYR A 36 22.19 13.04 27.19
N ALA A 37 23.33 13.72 27.02
CA ALA A 37 23.96 13.90 25.72
C ALA A 37 24.44 12.56 25.15
N VAL A 38 25.04 11.70 25.97
CA VAL A 38 25.48 10.35 25.61
C VAL A 38 24.28 9.49 25.24
N ARG A 39 23.25 9.44 26.07
CA ARG A 39 22.00 8.67 25.79
C ARG A 39 21.33 9.13 24.51
N ARG A 40 21.27 10.43 24.29
CA ARG A 40 20.73 10.97 23.03
C ARG A 40 21.53 10.51 21.81
N LEU A 41 22.86 10.38 21.95
CA LEU A 41 23.69 9.82 20.88
C LEU A 41 23.45 8.32 20.71
N VAL A 42 23.36 7.55 21.79
CA VAL A 42 22.98 6.13 21.77
C VAL A 42 21.66 5.93 21.03
N TRP A 43 20.63 6.70 21.34
CA TRP A 43 19.34 6.60 20.65
C TRP A 43 19.44 6.91 19.15
N ARG A 44 20.25 7.89 18.76
CA ARG A 44 20.49 8.22 17.35
C ARG A 44 21.21 7.08 16.63
N VAL A 45 22.26 6.54 17.23
CA VAL A 45 23.01 5.44 16.62
C VAL A 45 22.14 4.18 16.51
N ARG A 46 21.34 3.85 17.54
CA ARG A 46 20.38 2.74 17.47
C ARG A 46 19.30 2.93 16.39
N THR A 47 18.89 4.18 16.16
CA THR A 47 17.83 4.49 15.17
C THR A 47 18.36 4.50 13.74
N PHE A 48 19.53 5.08 13.52
CA PHE A 48 20.03 5.40 12.18
C PHE A 48 21.26 4.59 11.76
N GLY A 49 21.94 3.94 12.70
CA GLY A 49 23.21 3.26 12.42
C GLY A 49 24.22 4.16 11.70
N PHE A 50 25.09 3.55 10.89
CA PHE A 50 25.95 4.28 9.95
C PHE A 50 25.32 4.39 8.55
N HIS A 51 24.24 3.67 8.31
CA HIS A 51 23.51 3.62 7.03
C HIS A 51 22.43 4.69 6.88
N MET A 52 22.10 5.43 7.94
CA MET A 52 21.11 6.52 7.99
C MET A 52 19.66 6.07 7.73
N ALA A 53 19.41 5.29 6.69
CA ALA A 53 18.09 4.80 6.33
C ALA A 53 18.18 3.36 5.79
N ARG A 54 17.34 2.48 6.32
CA ARG A 54 17.20 1.10 5.84
C ARG A 54 16.46 1.12 4.50
N LEU A 55 17.06 0.53 3.46
CA LEU A 55 16.49 0.50 2.11
C LEU A 55 15.82 -0.84 1.83
N ASP A 56 14.56 -0.80 1.40
CA ASP A 56 13.88 -1.95 0.84
C ASP A 56 14.11 -2.04 -0.67
N VAL A 57 14.18 -3.27 -1.16
CA VAL A 57 14.28 -3.56 -2.59
C VAL A 57 12.98 -4.20 -3.05
N ARG A 58 12.46 -3.80 -4.19
CA ARG A 58 11.23 -4.35 -4.76
C ARG A 58 11.45 -4.75 -6.21
N GLN A 59 11.01 -5.96 -6.57
CA GLN A 59 11.01 -6.45 -7.93
C GLN A 59 9.72 -7.22 -8.25
N ASP A 60 9.34 -7.24 -9.53
CA ASP A 60 8.18 -7.98 -10.03
C ASP A 60 8.55 -9.47 -10.18
N SER A 61 7.66 -10.38 -9.76
CA SER A 61 7.88 -11.84 -9.87
C SER A 61 8.15 -12.31 -11.31
N ARG A 62 7.57 -11.64 -12.30
CA ARG A 62 7.81 -11.95 -13.72
C ARG A 62 9.26 -11.70 -14.13
N VAL A 63 9.91 -10.69 -13.57
CA VAL A 63 11.35 -10.43 -13.83
C VAL A 63 12.22 -11.56 -13.28
N HIS A 64 11.82 -12.14 -12.14
CA HIS A 64 12.47 -13.32 -11.60
C HIS A 64 12.24 -14.55 -12.49
N ASP A 65 11.00 -14.74 -12.94
CA ASP A 65 10.64 -15.86 -13.81
C ASP A 65 11.39 -15.81 -15.15
N ASP A 66 11.45 -14.65 -15.79
CA ASP A 66 12.18 -14.46 -17.04
C ASP A 66 13.69 -14.76 -16.89
N ALA A 67 14.30 -14.25 -15.81
CA ALA A 67 15.71 -14.52 -15.51
C ALA A 67 15.96 -16.01 -15.21
N LEU A 68 15.05 -16.68 -14.47
CA LEU A 68 15.16 -18.10 -14.16
C LEU A 68 14.94 -18.99 -15.40
N ALA A 69 14.05 -18.62 -16.31
CA ALA A 69 13.88 -19.32 -17.59
C ALA A 69 15.20 -19.35 -18.37
N ALA A 70 15.91 -18.22 -18.44
CA ALA A 70 17.22 -18.14 -19.09
C ALA A 70 18.30 -18.94 -18.32
N LEU A 71 18.41 -18.76 -16.98
CA LEU A 71 19.42 -19.42 -16.14
C LEU A 71 19.27 -20.93 -16.08
N LEU A 72 18.02 -21.44 -16.12
CA LEU A 72 17.71 -22.85 -16.12
C LEU A 72 17.66 -23.45 -17.53
N ARG A 73 17.74 -22.60 -18.58
CA ARG A 73 17.57 -22.96 -20.00
C ARG A 73 16.24 -23.71 -20.24
N ASP A 74 15.17 -23.21 -19.61
CA ASP A 74 13.85 -23.82 -19.63
C ASP A 74 12.81 -22.86 -20.20
N GLU A 75 12.54 -22.96 -21.49
CA GLU A 75 11.56 -22.12 -22.19
C GLU A 75 10.12 -22.36 -21.68
N SER A 76 9.86 -23.49 -21.04
CA SER A 76 8.55 -23.83 -20.46
C SER A 76 8.37 -23.32 -19.03
N TRP A 77 9.38 -22.66 -18.45
CA TRP A 77 9.43 -22.25 -17.04
C TRP A 77 8.16 -21.54 -16.56
N THR A 78 7.69 -20.55 -17.30
CA THR A 78 6.51 -19.74 -16.94
C THR A 78 5.19 -20.51 -17.07
N GLN A 79 5.18 -21.63 -17.78
CA GLN A 79 4.02 -22.51 -17.99
C GLN A 79 3.92 -23.60 -16.91
N ARG A 80 5.02 -23.88 -16.19
CA ARG A 80 5.03 -24.87 -15.11
C ARG A 80 4.12 -24.44 -13.97
N VAL A 81 3.44 -25.40 -13.36
CA VAL A 81 2.65 -25.14 -12.15
C VAL A 81 3.55 -24.78 -10.97
N PRO A 82 3.06 -23.99 -9.99
CA PRO A 82 3.88 -23.52 -8.87
C PRO A 82 4.62 -24.61 -8.09
N ALA A 83 3.99 -25.77 -7.88
CA ALA A 83 4.60 -26.89 -7.16
C ALA A 83 5.81 -27.49 -7.90
N GLU A 84 5.76 -27.57 -9.23
CA GLU A 84 6.89 -28.03 -10.06
C GLU A 84 8.03 -27.01 -10.00
N ARG A 85 7.72 -25.70 -10.14
CA ARG A 85 8.71 -24.63 -10.00
C ARG A 85 9.40 -24.68 -8.64
N SER A 86 8.66 -24.86 -7.56
CA SER A 86 9.22 -25.01 -6.21
C SER A 86 10.18 -26.21 -6.14
N THR A 87 9.80 -27.34 -6.72
CA THR A 87 10.65 -28.54 -6.72
C THR A 87 11.97 -28.33 -7.47
N VAL A 88 11.93 -27.66 -8.61
CA VAL A 88 13.14 -27.31 -9.38
C VAL A 88 14.02 -26.31 -8.63
N LEU A 89 13.42 -25.35 -7.91
CA LEU A 89 14.17 -24.28 -7.23
C LEU A 89 14.83 -24.71 -5.92
N ARG A 90 14.32 -25.72 -5.22
CA ARG A 90 14.83 -26.14 -3.90
C ARG A 90 16.35 -26.35 -3.86
N PRO A 91 17.01 -27.08 -4.78
CA PRO A 91 18.46 -27.29 -4.74
C PRO A 91 19.25 -25.98 -4.91
N TYR A 92 18.74 -25.04 -5.66
CA TYR A 92 19.38 -23.72 -5.85
C TYR A 92 19.12 -22.79 -4.67
N ALA A 93 17.93 -22.80 -4.10
CA ALA A 93 17.56 -22.03 -2.93
C ALA A 93 18.30 -22.51 -1.67
N SER A 94 18.49 -23.83 -1.49
CA SER A 94 19.29 -24.40 -0.40
C SER A 94 20.79 -24.13 -0.54
N GLY A 95 21.29 -23.95 -1.78
CA GLY A 95 22.69 -23.82 -2.10
C GLY A 95 23.40 -25.15 -2.39
N GLU A 96 22.64 -26.28 -2.50
CA GLU A 96 23.16 -27.56 -2.93
C GLU A 96 23.64 -27.51 -4.40
N ARG A 97 23.01 -26.69 -5.21
CA ARG A 97 23.37 -26.43 -6.61
C ARG A 97 23.54 -24.93 -6.86
N ALA A 98 24.46 -24.58 -7.73
CA ALA A 98 24.61 -23.19 -8.20
C ALA A 98 23.96 -23.01 -9.58
N LEU A 99 23.35 -21.85 -9.79
CA LEU A 99 22.91 -21.42 -11.12
C LEU A 99 24.12 -21.02 -11.94
N GLU A 100 24.22 -21.53 -13.16
CA GLU A 100 25.28 -21.18 -14.10
C GLU A 100 25.07 -19.77 -14.67
N LYS A 101 26.16 -19.08 -15.01
CA LYS A 101 26.08 -17.83 -15.73
C LYS A 101 25.63 -18.08 -17.16
N VAL A 102 24.75 -17.21 -17.65
CA VAL A 102 24.26 -17.20 -19.03
C VAL A 102 24.48 -15.83 -19.64
N ASP A 103 24.57 -15.77 -20.96
CA ASP A 103 24.61 -14.52 -21.71
C ASP A 103 23.19 -13.99 -21.95
N ASP A 104 22.58 -13.51 -20.86
CA ASP A 104 21.25 -12.89 -20.85
C ASP A 104 21.28 -11.59 -20.05
N ALA A 105 20.88 -10.49 -20.67
CA ALA A 105 20.98 -9.15 -20.10
C ALA A 105 20.09 -8.97 -18.85
N GLN A 106 18.92 -9.61 -18.81
CA GLN A 106 18.01 -9.50 -17.68
C GLN A 106 18.49 -10.32 -16.49
N ALA A 107 18.98 -11.54 -16.72
CA ALA A 107 19.59 -12.39 -15.69
C ALA A 107 20.83 -11.70 -15.08
N GLU A 108 21.70 -11.11 -15.91
CA GLU A 108 22.87 -10.39 -15.42
C GLU A 108 22.51 -9.10 -14.67
N SER A 109 21.53 -8.35 -15.14
CA SER A 109 21.02 -7.16 -14.42
C SER A 109 20.50 -7.54 -13.03
N LEU A 110 19.74 -8.63 -12.94
CA LEU A 110 19.20 -9.09 -11.66
C LEU A 110 20.28 -9.65 -10.73
N ARG A 111 21.26 -10.39 -11.28
CA ARG A 111 22.46 -10.82 -10.53
C ARG A 111 23.21 -9.63 -9.95
N ALA A 112 23.40 -8.56 -10.73
CA ALA A 112 24.05 -7.33 -10.28
C ALA A 112 23.29 -6.65 -9.13
N VAL A 113 21.94 -6.68 -9.13
CA VAL A 113 21.14 -6.20 -7.99
C VAL A 113 21.51 -6.97 -6.72
N PHE A 114 21.47 -8.31 -6.75
CA PHE A 114 21.80 -9.11 -5.56
C PHE A 114 23.26 -8.96 -5.14
N ALA A 115 24.21 -8.82 -6.08
CA ALA A 115 25.61 -8.52 -5.75
C ALA A 115 25.74 -7.17 -5.02
N THR A 116 25.05 -6.14 -5.51
CA THR A 116 25.02 -4.82 -4.85
C THR A 116 24.41 -4.90 -3.44
N LEU A 117 23.37 -5.70 -3.24
CA LEU A 117 22.77 -5.91 -1.92
C LEU A 117 23.77 -6.59 -0.96
N HIS A 118 24.49 -7.60 -1.46
CA HIS A 118 25.50 -8.30 -0.69
C HIS A 118 26.65 -7.36 -0.27
N GLU A 119 27.22 -6.62 -1.20
CA GLU A 119 28.28 -5.63 -0.96
C GLU A 119 27.82 -4.51 -0.01
N SER A 120 26.60 -4.00 -0.19
CA SER A 120 26.05 -2.94 0.66
C SER A 120 25.90 -3.40 2.11
N ARG A 121 25.49 -4.64 2.34
CA ARG A 121 25.42 -5.20 3.71
C ARG A 121 26.79 -5.36 4.35
N GLN A 122 27.79 -5.76 3.56
CA GLN A 122 29.19 -5.85 4.06
C GLN A 122 29.75 -4.47 4.39
N ARG A 123 29.48 -3.47 3.57
CA ARG A 123 30.06 -2.13 3.69
C ARG A 123 29.37 -1.25 4.74
N TYR A 124 28.05 -1.31 4.82
CA TYR A 124 27.22 -0.39 5.64
C TYR A 124 26.55 -1.07 6.83
N GLY A 125 26.74 -2.38 6.99
CA GLY A 125 26.13 -3.18 8.05
C GLY A 125 24.86 -3.92 7.61
N VAL A 126 24.49 -4.90 8.42
CA VAL A 126 23.37 -5.81 8.14
C VAL A 126 22.03 -5.10 8.03
N ASP A 127 21.89 -3.98 8.72
CA ASP A 127 20.65 -3.19 8.76
C ASP A 127 20.50 -2.19 7.61
N ALA A 128 21.51 -2.03 6.75
CA ALA A 128 21.43 -1.12 5.61
C ALA A 128 20.37 -1.56 4.59
N ILE A 129 20.16 -2.87 4.45
CA ILE A 129 19.16 -3.46 3.58
C ILE A 129 18.04 -4.04 4.43
N GLY A 130 16.82 -3.63 4.13
CA GLY A 130 15.59 -4.10 4.77
C GLY A 130 14.99 -5.31 4.07
N LEU A 131 13.73 -5.17 3.62
CA LEU A 131 13.01 -6.25 2.97
C LEU A 131 13.35 -6.35 1.49
N TYR A 132 13.41 -7.58 0.99
CA TYR A 132 13.24 -7.84 -0.43
C TYR A 132 11.76 -8.14 -0.72
N ILE A 133 11.11 -7.24 -1.43
CA ILE A 133 9.66 -7.28 -1.68
C ILE A 133 9.42 -7.84 -3.07
N ILE A 134 8.55 -8.86 -3.17
CA ILE A 134 8.15 -9.47 -4.43
C ILE A 134 6.78 -8.93 -4.82
N SER A 135 6.72 -8.04 -5.82
CA SER A 135 5.44 -7.61 -6.39
C SER A 135 4.81 -8.74 -7.18
N MET A 136 3.48 -8.79 -7.20
CA MET A 136 2.71 -9.81 -7.90
C MET A 136 3.08 -11.24 -7.46
N ALA A 137 3.39 -11.43 -6.19
CA ALA A 137 3.63 -12.75 -5.61
C ALA A 137 2.34 -13.57 -5.58
N ARG A 138 2.39 -14.80 -6.10
CA ARG A 138 1.22 -15.69 -6.24
C ARG A 138 1.43 -17.05 -5.63
N SER A 139 2.67 -17.44 -5.39
CA SER A 139 3.03 -18.79 -4.96
C SER A 139 4.29 -18.85 -4.11
N ALA A 140 4.51 -19.99 -3.45
CA ALA A 140 5.75 -20.27 -2.73
C ALA A 140 6.98 -20.27 -3.66
N ALA A 141 6.81 -20.65 -4.92
CA ALA A 141 7.90 -20.65 -5.90
C ALA A 141 8.51 -19.26 -6.10
N ASP A 142 7.70 -18.19 -6.03
CA ASP A 142 8.19 -16.82 -6.21
C ASP A 142 9.16 -16.42 -5.09
N VAL A 143 8.98 -16.94 -3.89
CA VAL A 143 9.86 -16.69 -2.74
C VAL A 143 11.14 -17.55 -2.82
N LEU A 144 11.01 -18.83 -3.22
CA LEU A 144 12.17 -19.70 -3.46
C LEU A 144 13.04 -19.18 -4.61
N ALA A 145 12.43 -18.56 -5.64
CA ALA A 145 13.13 -17.89 -6.72
C ALA A 145 14.09 -16.80 -6.20
N VAL A 146 13.65 -15.99 -5.25
CA VAL A 146 14.50 -14.96 -4.64
C VAL A 146 15.68 -15.56 -3.89
N LEU A 147 15.49 -16.67 -3.16
CA LEU A 147 16.61 -17.36 -2.49
C LEU A 147 17.63 -17.89 -3.49
N ALA A 148 17.19 -18.54 -4.58
CA ALA A 148 18.06 -19.05 -5.63
C ALA A 148 18.84 -17.92 -6.33
N LEU A 149 18.15 -16.82 -6.69
CA LEU A 149 18.77 -15.66 -7.34
C LEU A 149 19.71 -14.89 -6.40
N ALA A 150 19.41 -14.79 -5.11
CA ALA A 150 20.31 -14.20 -4.13
C ALA A 150 21.62 -14.98 -4.02
N ARG A 151 21.57 -16.31 -4.00
CA ARG A 151 22.76 -17.15 -4.03
C ARG A 151 23.57 -16.95 -5.32
N HIS A 152 22.90 -16.89 -6.46
CA HIS A 152 23.53 -16.58 -7.75
C HIS A 152 24.21 -15.20 -7.75
N GLY A 153 23.66 -14.22 -7.02
CA GLY A 153 24.21 -12.87 -6.85
C GLY A 153 25.27 -12.69 -5.76
N GLY A 154 25.76 -13.79 -5.14
CA GLY A 154 26.88 -13.73 -4.21
C GLY A 154 26.57 -14.04 -2.75
N PHE A 155 25.34 -14.26 -2.35
CA PHE A 155 24.98 -14.70 -0.99
C PHE A 155 25.30 -16.20 -0.79
N THR A 156 26.56 -16.56 -1.01
CA THR A 156 27.04 -17.97 -0.95
C THR A 156 27.64 -18.34 0.39
N ALA A 157 28.08 -17.37 1.19
CA ALA A 157 28.66 -17.63 2.50
C ALA A 157 27.57 -17.99 3.52
N GLY A 158 27.71 -19.15 4.16
CA GLY A 158 26.78 -19.64 5.17
C GLY A 158 25.59 -20.45 4.63
N ALA A 159 24.90 -21.13 5.54
CA ALA A 159 23.78 -22.02 5.22
C ALA A 159 22.54 -21.26 4.72
N HIS A 160 22.41 -19.98 5.04
CA HIS A 160 21.19 -19.21 4.78
C HIS A 160 21.48 -17.86 4.13
N VAL A 161 20.55 -17.40 3.27
CA VAL A 161 20.55 -16.05 2.69
C VAL A 161 20.08 -15.06 3.77
N PRO A 162 20.88 -14.07 4.16
CA PRO A 162 20.51 -13.15 5.23
C PRO A 162 19.63 -11.99 4.75
N LEU A 163 18.54 -12.29 4.04
CA LEU A 163 17.54 -11.33 3.56
C LEU A 163 16.16 -11.71 4.08
N ASP A 164 15.40 -10.72 4.56
CA ASP A 164 13.99 -10.90 4.84
C ASP A 164 13.19 -10.71 3.56
N ILE A 165 12.38 -11.70 3.20
CA ILE A 165 11.62 -11.71 1.96
C ILE A 165 10.15 -11.48 2.27
N ALA A 166 9.54 -10.49 1.60
CA ALA A 166 8.15 -10.14 1.78
C ALA A 166 7.38 -10.33 0.46
N PRO A 167 6.59 -11.41 0.31
CA PRO A 167 5.62 -11.49 -0.77
C PRO A 167 4.59 -10.37 -0.62
N LEU A 168 4.27 -9.69 -1.73
CA LEU A 168 3.27 -8.65 -1.81
C LEU A 168 2.04 -9.18 -2.55
N PHE A 169 0.91 -9.21 -1.87
CA PHE A 169 -0.40 -9.57 -2.42
C PHE A 169 -1.14 -8.29 -2.82
N GLU A 170 -1.42 -8.14 -4.12
CA GLU A 170 -1.87 -6.86 -4.70
C GLU A 170 -3.32 -6.87 -5.18
N THR A 171 -3.84 -7.98 -5.68
CA THR A 171 -5.23 -8.08 -6.15
C THR A 171 -6.16 -8.67 -5.07
N VAL A 172 -7.48 -8.51 -5.25
CA VAL A 172 -8.46 -9.16 -4.35
C VAL A 172 -8.31 -10.69 -4.37
N ASP A 173 -7.97 -11.25 -5.52
CA ASP A 173 -7.80 -12.70 -5.65
C ASP A 173 -6.45 -13.17 -5.05
N ASP A 174 -5.36 -12.37 -5.16
CA ASP A 174 -4.10 -12.65 -4.45
C ASP A 174 -4.31 -12.64 -2.92
N LEU A 175 -5.04 -11.64 -2.39
CA LEU A 175 -5.38 -11.56 -0.97
C LEU A 175 -6.20 -12.78 -0.50
N LYS A 176 -7.12 -13.26 -1.34
CA LYS A 176 -7.89 -14.48 -1.05
C LYS A 176 -7.02 -15.72 -1.01
N ASN A 177 -6.00 -15.81 -1.86
CA ASN A 177 -5.10 -16.96 -1.94
C ASN A 177 -3.87 -16.85 -1.01
N ALA A 178 -3.61 -15.70 -0.41
CA ALA A 178 -2.45 -15.46 0.44
C ALA A 178 -2.23 -16.49 1.56
N PRO A 179 -3.28 -16.95 2.28
CA PRO A 179 -3.12 -18.00 3.29
C PRO A 179 -2.60 -19.33 2.74
N ASN A 180 -3.05 -19.72 1.54
CA ASN A 180 -2.57 -20.94 0.89
C ASN A 180 -1.10 -20.81 0.45
N THR A 181 -0.72 -19.64 -0.06
CA THR A 181 0.67 -19.34 -0.42
C THR A 181 1.58 -19.40 0.81
N LEU A 182 1.15 -18.80 1.93
CA LEU A 182 1.93 -18.85 3.17
C LEU A 182 2.04 -20.28 3.71
N ARG A 183 0.96 -21.05 3.70
CA ARG A 183 0.98 -22.46 4.14
C ARG A 183 1.95 -23.27 3.30
N ALA A 184 1.90 -23.15 1.98
CA ALA A 184 2.83 -23.84 1.07
C ALA A 184 4.29 -23.42 1.30
N LEU A 185 4.56 -22.16 1.67
CA LEU A 185 5.90 -21.70 2.06
C LEU A 185 6.38 -22.34 3.36
N LEU A 186 5.52 -22.40 4.36
CA LEU A 186 5.88 -22.95 5.68
C LEU A 186 6.03 -24.47 5.68
N ASP A 187 5.38 -25.16 4.74
CA ASP A 187 5.53 -26.60 4.50
C ASP A 187 6.81 -26.93 3.72
N ASP A 188 7.44 -25.93 3.06
CA ASP A 188 8.69 -26.13 2.32
C ASP A 188 9.89 -26.16 3.29
N ALA A 189 10.62 -27.28 3.33
CA ALA A 189 11.72 -27.47 4.28
C ALA A 189 12.87 -26.47 4.09
N VAL A 190 13.17 -26.07 2.83
CA VAL A 190 14.24 -25.10 2.52
C VAL A 190 13.84 -23.73 3.03
N TYR A 191 12.60 -23.31 2.76
CA TYR A 191 12.12 -22.03 3.23
C TYR A 191 11.96 -21.99 4.75
N ARG A 192 11.49 -23.08 5.35
CA ARG A 192 11.35 -23.17 6.81
C ARG A 192 12.70 -23.09 7.54
N ALA A 193 13.77 -23.67 6.96
CA ALA A 193 15.13 -23.53 7.47
C ALA A 193 15.64 -22.08 7.34
N HIS A 194 15.37 -21.43 6.20
CA HIS A 194 15.67 -20.00 6.01
C HIS A 194 14.97 -19.15 7.07
N LEU A 195 13.68 -19.36 7.31
CA LEU A 195 12.89 -18.57 8.25
C LEU A 195 13.37 -18.73 9.69
N ARG A 196 13.81 -19.93 10.11
CA ARG A 196 14.45 -20.15 11.43
C ARG A 196 15.69 -19.28 11.62
N ALA A 197 16.51 -19.13 10.58
CA ALA A 197 17.66 -18.25 10.61
C ALA A 197 17.29 -16.75 10.61
N ARG A 198 16.01 -16.43 10.40
CA ARG A 198 15.41 -15.09 10.44
C ARG A 198 14.47 -14.92 11.64
N GLU A 199 14.78 -15.55 12.79
CA GLU A 199 14.05 -15.45 14.06
C GLU A 199 12.59 -15.91 13.97
N ASP A 200 12.29 -16.83 13.06
CA ASP A 200 10.93 -17.31 12.77
C ASP A 200 9.92 -16.17 12.51
N CYS A 201 10.37 -15.10 11.86
CA CYS A 201 9.55 -13.93 11.52
C CYS A 201 9.31 -13.83 10.02
N GLN A 202 8.07 -14.07 9.58
CA GLN A 202 7.66 -13.87 8.20
C GLN A 202 7.11 -12.46 7.99
N TRP A 203 7.59 -11.77 6.97
CA TRP A 203 7.03 -10.52 6.49
C TRP A 203 6.07 -10.76 5.32
N VAL A 204 4.92 -10.10 5.35
CA VAL A 204 3.95 -10.08 4.25
C VAL A 204 3.59 -8.63 3.95
N MET A 205 3.73 -8.22 2.68
CA MET A 205 3.27 -6.91 2.26
C MET A 205 1.85 -7.00 1.68
N LEU A 206 1.01 -6.04 2.05
CA LEU A 206 -0.39 -5.96 1.62
C LEU A 206 -0.58 -4.75 0.69
N GLY A 207 -1.14 -5.00 -0.51
CA GLY A 207 -1.41 -3.99 -1.52
C GLY A 207 -2.80 -3.38 -1.37
N TYR A 208 -2.88 -2.07 -1.16
CA TYR A 208 -4.13 -1.33 -0.98
C TYR A 208 -4.63 -0.69 -2.27
N SER A 209 -3.74 -0.03 -3.00
CA SER A 209 -4.13 0.72 -4.20
C SER A 209 -4.53 -0.17 -5.35
N ASP A 210 -3.78 -1.23 -5.59
CA ASP A 210 -4.04 -2.15 -6.70
C ASP A 210 -5.28 -3.01 -6.43
N SER A 211 -5.49 -3.48 -5.19
CA SER A 211 -6.72 -4.18 -4.81
C SER A 211 -7.96 -3.28 -4.87
N GLY A 212 -7.81 -1.98 -4.53
CA GLY A 212 -8.87 -0.99 -4.68
C GLY A 212 -9.23 -0.71 -6.15
N LYS A 213 -8.21 -0.68 -7.03
CA LYS A 213 -8.42 -0.57 -8.48
C LYS A 213 -9.08 -1.81 -9.07
N ASP A 214 -8.70 -3.01 -8.60
CA ASP A 214 -9.24 -4.29 -9.06
C ASP A 214 -10.71 -4.51 -8.65
N GLY A 215 -11.04 -4.29 -7.39
CA GLY A 215 -12.33 -4.70 -6.83
C GLY A 215 -13.22 -3.58 -6.26
N GLY A 216 -12.76 -2.33 -6.28
CA GLY A 216 -13.40 -1.23 -5.56
C GLY A 216 -13.02 -1.19 -4.07
N THR A 217 -13.37 -0.09 -3.41
CA THR A 217 -12.90 0.21 -2.03
C THR A 217 -13.37 -0.81 -1.01
N LEU A 218 -14.65 -1.17 -1.00
CA LEU A 218 -15.21 -2.05 0.02
C LEU A 218 -14.65 -3.47 -0.09
N ALA A 219 -14.59 -4.02 -1.31
CA ALA A 219 -14.04 -5.36 -1.54
C ALA A 219 -12.55 -5.43 -1.21
N SER A 220 -11.78 -4.38 -1.56
CA SER A 220 -10.37 -4.27 -1.18
C SER A 220 -10.18 -4.25 0.34
N ARG A 221 -10.91 -3.41 1.06
CA ARG A 221 -10.82 -3.31 2.53
C ARG A 221 -11.17 -4.62 3.21
N TRP A 222 -12.25 -5.26 2.76
CA TRP A 222 -12.65 -6.56 3.30
C TRP A 222 -11.64 -7.64 2.98
N GLY A 223 -11.14 -7.68 1.75
CA GLY A 223 -10.08 -8.62 1.34
C GLY A 223 -8.83 -8.50 2.21
N LEU A 224 -8.38 -7.26 2.48
CA LEU A 224 -7.25 -6.98 3.36
C LEU A 224 -7.51 -7.41 4.82
N GLN A 225 -8.70 -7.12 5.35
CA GLN A 225 -9.09 -7.51 6.71
C GLN A 225 -9.08 -9.02 6.87
N ARG A 226 -9.75 -9.71 5.93
CA ARG A 226 -9.87 -11.18 5.95
C ARG A 226 -8.52 -11.85 5.76
N ALA A 227 -7.72 -11.41 4.79
CA ALA A 227 -6.39 -11.96 4.55
C ALA A 227 -5.49 -11.88 5.79
N GLN A 228 -5.53 -10.77 6.53
CA GLN A 228 -4.75 -10.64 7.76
C GLN A 228 -5.18 -11.65 8.83
N VAL A 229 -6.48 -11.86 9.02
CA VAL A 229 -6.99 -12.85 9.98
C VAL A 229 -6.53 -14.25 9.61
N GLU A 230 -6.78 -14.66 8.36
CA GLU A 230 -6.46 -16.00 7.87
C GLU A 230 -4.93 -16.27 7.85
N LEU A 231 -4.12 -15.27 7.51
CA LEU A 231 -2.65 -15.36 7.56
C LEU A 231 -2.13 -15.50 8.99
N LEU A 232 -2.74 -14.80 9.96
CA LEU A 232 -2.38 -14.93 11.38
C LEU A 232 -2.70 -16.33 11.91
N GLU A 233 -3.82 -16.91 11.50
CA GLU A 233 -4.19 -18.29 11.86
C GLU A 233 -3.16 -19.29 11.33
N VAL A 234 -2.73 -19.15 10.06
CA VAL A 234 -1.69 -19.99 9.47
C VAL A 234 -0.37 -19.85 10.22
N ALA A 235 0.04 -18.61 10.54
CA ALA A 235 1.28 -18.33 11.25
C ALA A 235 1.26 -18.91 12.69
N GLN A 236 0.14 -18.79 13.38
CA GLN A 236 -0.06 -19.35 14.71
C GLN A 236 0.03 -20.87 14.71
N GLN A 237 -0.61 -21.54 13.73
CA GLN A 237 -0.55 -22.99 13.58
C GLN A 237 0.88 -23.49 13.31
N ALA A 238 1.67 -22.71 12.57
CA ALA A 238 3.06 -23.03 12.25
C ALA A 238 4.07 -22.59 13.35
N GLY A 239 3.62 -21.93 14.40
CA GLY A 239 4.47 -21.45 15.49
C GLY A 239 5.47 -20.37 15.06
N ILE A 240 5.08 -19.50 14.11
CA ILE A 240 5.92 -18.40 13.64
C ILE A 240 5.31 -17.03 13.99
N ARG A 241 6.16 -16.01 14.02
CA ARG A 241 5.74 -14.62 14.10
C ARG A 241 5.44 -14.08 12.70
N LEU A 242 4.33 -13.38 12.53
CA LEU A 242 3.97 -12.70 11.28
C LEU A 242 4.02 -11.19 11.47
N ALA A 243 4.65 -10.50 10.53
CA ALA A 243 4.72 -9.05 10.49
C ALA A 243 4.15 -8.53 9.17
N PHE A 244 3.27 -7.53 9.23
CA PHE A 244 2.66 -6.93 8.05
C PHE A 244 3.35 -5.62 7.66
N PHE A 245 3.56 -5.48 6.35
CA PHE A 245 3.93 -4.22 5.73
C PHE A 245 2.73 -3.69 4.93
N HIS A 246 2.15 -2.60 5.38
CA HIS A 246 0.96 -2.01 4.77
C HIS A 246 1.36 -1.04 3.66
N GLY A 247 1.11 -1.40 2.40
CA GLY A 247 1.31 -0.57 1.22
C GLY A 247 0.22 0.49 1.06
N ARG A 248 -0.04 1.27 2.12
CA ARG A 248 -1.10 2.28 2.15
C ARG A 248 -0.74 3.50 1.32
N GLY A 249 -1.70 4.04 0.57
CA GLY A 249 -1.53 5.30 -0.15
C GLY A 249 -1.77 6.54 0.72
N GLY A 250 -1.56 7.72 0.16
CA GLY A 250 -1.78 9.00 0.84
C GLY A 250 -3.24 9.37 1.03
N SER A 251 -4.16 8.84 0.24
CA SER A 251 -5.61 9.11 0.28
C SER A 251 -6.42 7.93 0.80
N ALA A 252 -7.66 8.20 1.24
CA ALA A 252 -8.58 7.15 1.72
C ALA A 252 -8.90 6.11 0.64
N SER A 253 -9.05 6.53 -0.62
CA SER A 253 -9.26 5.66 -1.77
C SER A 253 -8.06 4.75 -2.11
N ARG A 254 -6.90 5.02 -1.50
CA ARG A 254 -5.69 4.18 -1.56
C ARG A 254 -5.36 3.53 -0.22
N GLY A 255 -6.33 3.48 0.69
CA GLY A 255 -6.16 2.94 2.04
C GLY A 255 -5.48 3.90 3.04
N GLY A 256 -5.20 5.15 2.63
CA GLY A 256 -4.76 6.19 3.55
C GLY A 256 -5.90 6.61 4.48
N ALA A 257 -5.68 6.56 5.78
CA ALA A 257 -6.65 6.93 6.81
C ALA A 257 -5.94 7.55 8.01
N ARG A 258 -6.70 8.09 8.95
CA ARG A 258 -6.14 8.46 10.26
C ARG A 258 -5.51 7.23 10.91
N ILE A 259 -4.26 7.35 11.35
CA ILE A 259 -3.47 6.18 11.79
C ILE A 259 -4.11 5.46 12.98
N THR A 260 -4.58 6.19 13.99
CA THR A 260 -5.14 5.58 15.20
C THR A 260 -6.42 4.80 14.93
N PRO A 261 -7.48 5.35 14.30
CA PRO A 261 -8.67 4.57 13.96
C PRO A 261 -8.36 3.36 13.07
N ALA A 262 -7.45 3.53 12.10
CA ALA A 262 -7.06 2.45 11.21
C ALA A 262 -6.36 1.30 11.95
N LEU A 263 -5.48 1.58 12.92
CA LEU A 263 -4.83 0.54 13.73
C LEU A 263 -5.82 -0.13 14.70
N MET A 264 -6.72 0.64 15.30
CA MET A 264 -7.73 0.10 16.21
C MET A 264 -8.81 -0.73 15.50
N SER A 265 -8.99 -0.53 14.20
CA SER A 265 -9.89 -1.34 13.34
C SER A 265 -9.21 -2.56 12.71
N SER A 266 -7.89 -2.69 12.84
CA SER A 266 -7.14 -3.83 12.32
C SER A 266 -7.45 -5.12 13.08
N PRO A 267 -7.28 -6.31 12.46
CA PRO A 267 -7.48 -7.57 13.14
C PRO A 267 -6.61 -7.70 14.40
N ARG A 268 -7.13 -8.38 15.41
CA ARG A 268 -6.35 -8.69 16.61
C ARG A 268 -5.09 -9.47 16.27
N GLY A 269 -3.98 -9.12 16.91
CA GLY A 269 -2.69 -9.76 16.66
C GLY A 269 -1.97 -9.32 15.37
N SER A 270 -2.64 -8.55 14.49
CA SER A 270 -1.99 -8.02 13.28
C SER A 270 -0.97 -6.90 13.59
N ILE A 271 -1.15 -6.26 14.74
CA ILE A 271 -0.20 -5.29 15.31
C ILE A 271 0.37 -5.91 16.59
N ASN A 272 1.60 -6.36 16.53
CA ASN A 272 2.30 -7.01 17.64
C ASN A 272 3.66 -6.34 17.87
N GLY A 273 3.63 -5.12 18.42
CA GLY A 273 4.82 -4.30 18.67
C GLY A 273 5.44 -3.68 17.39
N ILE A 274 4.97 -4.07 16.22
CA ILE A 274 5.52 -3.64 14.93
C ILE A 274 4.42 -3.04 14.06
N LEU A 275 4.68 -1.86 13.52
CA LEU A 275 3.91 -1.26 12.44
C LEU A 275 4.85 -0.83 11.33
N ARG A 276 4.66 -1.36 10.14
CA ARG A 276 5.37 -0.92 8.94
C ARG A 276 4.37 -0.47 7.90
N VAL A 277 4.50 0.78 7.47
CA VAL A 277 3.60 1.42 6.48
C VAL A 277 4.42 2.15 5.42
N THR A 278 3.91 2.21 4.21
CA THR A 278 4.45 3.09 3.18
C THR A 278 3.98 4.52 3.46
N GLU A 279 4.90 5.43 3.68
CA GLU A 279 4.62 6.86 3.64
C GLU A 279 5.05 7.38 2.27
N GLN A 280 4.13 7.95 1.52
CA GLN A 280 4.45 8.47 0.18
C GLN A 280 4.97 9.91 0.26
N GLY A 281 5.80 10.29 -0.72
CA GLY A 281 6.50 11.58 -0.73
C GLY A 281 5.60 12.79 -0.49
N GLU A 282 4.40 12.79 -1.05
CA GLU A 282 3.41 13.86 -0.88
C GLU A 282 2.89 14.00 0.56
N VAL A 283 2.98 12.95 1.37
CA VAL A 283 2.50 12.96 2.77
C VAL A 283 3.62 13.26 3.74
N ILE A 284 4.87 12.87 3.41
CA ILE A 284 6.04 12.99 4.30
C ILE A 284 6.25 14.42 4.75
N HIS A 285 6.29 15.37 3.81
CA HIS A 285 6.51 16.78 4.15
C HIS A 285 5.40 17.32 5.08
N ARG A 286 4.14 17.00 4.78
CA ARG A 286 2.99 17.45 5.57
C ARG A 286 2.97 16.87 6.98
N LYS A 287 3.38 15.61 7.15
CA LYS A 287 3.38 14.92 8.45
C LYS A 287 4.63 15.23 9.28
N TYR A 288 5.78 15.38 8.64
CA TYR A 288 7.09 15.38 9.32
C TYR A 288 7.94 16.63 9.03
N GLY A 289 7.53 17.51 8.12
CA GLY A 289 8.30 18.72 7.77
C GLY A 289 8.40 19.75 8.88
N ILE A 290 7.45 19.79 9.82
CA ILE A 290 7.45 20.65 11.00
C ILE A 290 7.62 19.79 12.25
N ARG A 291 8.62 20.10 13.09
CA ARG A 291 8.99 19.29 14.28
C ARG A 291 7.80 18.99 15.20
N ALA A 292 6.95 19.98 15.49
CA ALA A 292 5.80 19.78 16.37
C ALA A 292 4.76 18.82 15.78
N LEU A 293 4.53 18.90 14.45
CA LEU A 293 3.65 17.97 13.76
C LEU A 293 4.27 16.57 13.67
N ALA A 294 5.58 16.47 13.41
CA ALA A 294 6.30 15.20 13.37
C ALA A 294 6.20 14.48 14.73
N LEU A 295 6.50 15.18 15.82
CA LEU A 295 6.40 14.63 17.18
C LEU A 295 4.99 14.13 17.47
N ARG A 296 3.97 14.94 17.19
CA ARG A 296 2.55 14.56 17.39
C ARG A 296 2.18 13.31 16.59
N ASN A 297 2.57 13.24 15.29
CA ASN A 297 2.27 12.08 14.45
C ASN A 297 2.97 10.80 14.97
N LEU A 298 4.23 10.92 15.40
CA LEU A 298 4.98 9.79 15.95
C LEU A 298 4.40 9.34 17.29
N GLU A 299 4.08 10.25 18.21
CA GLU A 299 3.46 9.93 19.50
C GLU A 299 2.10 9.23 19.32
N GLN A 300 1.25 9.74 18.42
CA GLN A 300 -0.04 9.10 18.12
C GLN A 300 0.15 7.70 17.51
N THR A 301 1.12 7.53 16.63
CA THR A 301 1.41 6.24 16.00
C THR A 301 1.94 5.24 17.02
N VAL A 302 2.94 5.62 17.82
CA VAL A 302 3.50 4.77 18.88
C VAL A 302 2.45 4.40 19.92
N GLY A 303 1.67 5.39 20.36
CA GLY A 303 0.58 5.16 21.32
C GLY A 303 -0.49 4.19 20.78
N ALA A 304 -0.84 4.30 19.50
CA ALA A 304 -1.79 3.38 18.86
C ALA A 304 -1.22 1.96 18.72
N VAL A 305 0.06 1.82 18.31
CA VAL A 305 0.74 0.51 18.26
C VAL A 305 0.82 -0.11 19.64
N LEU A 306 1.24 0.64 20.66
CA LEU A 306 1.31 0.15 22.03
C LEU A 306 -0.06 -0.33 22.52
N ARG A 307 -1.11 0.47 22.31
CA ARG A 307 -2.48 0.12 22.71
C ARG A 307 -2.96 -1.16 22.02
N ALA A 308 -2.77 -1.26 20.69
CA ALA A 308 -3.20 -2.42 19.91
C ALA A 308 -2.45 -3.71 20.31
N SER A 309 -1.17 -3.58 20.74
CA SER A 309 -0.33 -4.72 21.12
C SER A 309 -0.59 -5.18 22.55
N VAL A 310 -0.72 -4.25 23.52
CA VAL A 310 -0.83 -4.58 24.96
C VAL A 310 -2.28 -4.81 25.38
N ARG A 311 -3.22 -4.11 24.72
CA ARG A 311 -4.66 -4.21 25.01
C ARG A 311 -5.43 -4.39 23.71
N PRO A 312 -5.26 -5.52 23.02
CA PRO A 312 -6.04 -5.81 21.84
C PRO A 312 -7.53 -5.85 22.21
N ARG A 313 -8.36 -5.41 21.27
CA ARG A 313 -9.82 -5.43 21.46
C ARG A 313 -10.28 -6.86 21.73
N GLU A 314 -11.20 -7.04 22.68
CA GLU A 314 -11.82 -8.33 22.95
C GLU A 314 -12.65 -8.82 21.76
N GLU A 315 -12.87 -10.13 21.68
CA GLU A 315 -13.69 -10.72 20.64
C GLU A 315 -15.17 -10.42 20.93
N GLU A 316 -15.81 -9.86 19.92
CA GLU A 316 -17.24 -9.63 19.97
C GLU A 316 -17.96 -10.87 19.43
N ALA A 317 -18.88 -11.43 20.21
CA ALA A 317 -19.59 -12.66 19.83
C ALA A 317 -20.34 -12.53 18.49
N ARG A 318 -20.78 -11.31 18.14
CA ARG A 318 -21.51 -11.01 16.91
C ARG A 318 -20.59 -10.91 15.67
N GLU A 319 -19.27 -10.84 15.85
CA GLU A 319 -18.35 -10.65 14.72
C GLU A 319 -18.43 -11.75 13.67
N ALA A 320 -18.72 -12.97 14.04
CA ALA A 320 -18.87 -14.07 13.09
C ALA A 320 -20.02 -13.77 12.08
N ALA A 321 -21.19 -13.37 12.59
CA ALA A 321 -22.33 -12.97 11.75
C ALA A 321 -22.02 -11.70 10.93
N TRP A 322 -21.34 -10.72 11.51
CA TRP A 322 -20.95 -9.49 10.79
C TRP A 322 -19.95 -9.77 9.67
N ARG A 323 -19.04 -10.72 9.83
CA ARG A 323 -18.10 -11.16 8.78
C ARG A 323 -18.83 -11.82 7.61
N GLU A 324 -19.89 -12.58 7.85
CA GLU A 324 -20.73 -13.16 6.79
C GLU A 324 -21.47 -12.05 6.01
N ILE A 325 -22.10 -11.12 6.72
CA ILE A 325 -22.76 -9.95 6.09
C ILE A 325 -21.74 -9.18 5.26
N MET A 326 -20.57 -8.88 5.83
CA MET A 326 -19.52 -8.11 5.16
C MET A 326 -18.97 -8.83 3.92
N THR A 327 -18.86 -10.17 3.97
CA THR A 327 -18.44 -10.98 2.82
C THR A 327 -19.42 -10.85 1.67
N ALA A 328 -20.72 -10.91 1.95
CA ALA A 328 -21.75 -10.72 0.95
C ALA A 328 -21.75 -9.28 0.41
N MET A 329 -21.63 -8.27 1.28
CA MET A 329 -21.52 -6.87 0.87
C MET A 329 -20.29 -6.60 -0.01
N ALA A 330 -19.16 -7.17 0.32
CA ALA A 330 -17.94 -7.00 -0.46
C ALA A 330 -18.06 -7.62 -1.86
N ALA A 331 -18.72 -8.77 -1.97
CA ALA A 331 -19.00 -9.42 -3.26
C ALA A 331 -19.96 -8.56 -4.11
N GLU A 332 -21.00 -8.03 -3.50
CA GLU A 332 -21.97 -7.16 -4.17
C GLU A 332 -21.34 -5.85 -4.64
N SER A 333 -20.52 -5.23 -3.77
CA SER A 333 -19.77 -4.01 -4.11
C SER A 333 -18.80 -4.25 -5.27
N ARG A 334 -18.05 -5.38 -5.25
CA ARG A 334 -17.16 -5.75 -6.36
C ARG A 334 -17.93 -5.92 -7.66
N ARG A 335 -19.09 -6.58 -7.60
CA ARG A 335 -19.95 -6.79 -8.76
C ARG A 335 -20.43 -5.46 -9.37
N ALA A 336 -20.90 -4.55 -8.54
CA ALA A 336 -21.34 -3.22 -8.98
C ALA A 336 -20.18 -2.40 -9.58
N TYR A 337 -19.00 -2.42 -8.93
CA TYR A 337 -17.81 -1.75 -9.42
C TYR A 337 -17.32 -2.33 -10.76
N ARG A 338 -17.23 -3.65 -10.88
CA ARG A 338 -16.82 -4.30 -12.13
C ARG A 338 -17.83 -4.06 -13.26
N ALA A 339 -19.14 -4.10 -12.99
CA ALA A 339 -20.15 -3.78 -13.97
C ALA A 339 -20.04 -2.35 -14.53
N PHE A 340 -19.45 -1.43 -13.77
CA PHE A 340 -19.16 -0.07 -14.22
C PHE A 340 -17.86 0.00 -15.03
N VAL A 341 -16.74 -0.55 -14.52
CA VAL A 341 -15.43 -0.41 -15.15
C VAL A 341 -15.19 -1.36 -16.34
N ASP A 342 -15.93 -2.46 -16.41
CA ASP A 342 -15.86 -3.42 -17.52
C ASP A 342 -16.92 -3.13 -18.61
N ARG A 343 -17.74 -2.08 -18.42
CA ARG A 343 -18.74 -1.70 -19.41
C ARG A 343 -18.07 -1.24 -20.71
N GLU A 344 -18.63 -1.66 -21.83
CA GLU A 344 -18.16 -1.23 -23.14
C GLU A 344 -18.13 0.31 -23.24
N GLY A 345 -17.05 0.86 -23.78
CA GLY A 345 -16.80 2.31 -23.88
C GLY A 345 -16.24 2.94 -22.59
N PHE A 346 -16.05 2.19 -21.50
CA PHE A 346 -15.57 2.75 -20.24
C PHE A 346 -14.17 3.38 -20.36
N VAL A 347 -13.24 2.74 -21.08
CA VAL A 347 -11.89 3.25 -21.26
C VAL A 347 -11.90 4.59 -22.01
N ASP A 348 -12.73 4.70 -23.05
CA ASP A 348 -12.88 5.93 -23.81
C ASP A 348 -13.54 7.03 -22.97
N TYR A 349 -14.58 6.66 -22.20
CA TYR A 349 -15.19 7.56 -21.23
C TYR A 349 -14.18 8.09 -20.23
N PHE A 350 -13.43 7.20 -19.58
CA PHE A 350 -12.41 7.57 -18.61
C PHE A 350 -11.36 8.52 -19.19
N ARG A 351 -10.87 8.23 -20.40
CA ARG A 351 -9.87 9.09 -21.06
C ARG A 351 -10.43 10.44 -21.48
N ALA A 352 -11.70 10.51 -21.84
CA ALA A 352 -12.35 11.75 -22.23
C ALA A 352 -12.81 12.58 -21.02
N ALA A 353 -13.41 11.93 -20.01
CA ALA A 353 -14.00 12.58 -18.84
C ALA A 353 -12.99 12.92 -17.74
N THR A 354 -11.72 12.58 -17.88
CA THR A 354 -10.70 12.88 -16.87
C THR A 354 -9.44 13.51 -17.50
N PRO A 355 -8.59 14.19 -16.71
CA PRO A 355 -7.34 14.75 -17.20
C PRO A 355 -6.19 13.72 -17.24
N ILE A 356 -6.49 12.43 -17.51
CA ILE A 356 -5.48 11.36 -17.47
C ILE A 356 -4.34 11.60 -18.47
N ASP A 357 -4.64 12.18 -19.64
CA ASP A 357 -3.66 12.50 -20.67
C ASP A 357 -2.67 13.60 -20.25
N VAL A 358 -3.07 14.52 -19.38
CA VAL A 358 -2.18 15.49 -18.72
C VAL A 358 -1.35 14.80 -17.64
N ILE A 359 -1.99 13.98 -16.82
CA ILE A 359 -1.36 13.25 -15.72
C ILE A 359 -0.28 12.28 -16.24
N GLU A 360 -0.49 11.66 -17.40
CA GLU A 360 0.49 10.79 -18.07
C GLU A 360 1.78 11.53 -18.46
N GLN A 361 1.73 12.85 -18.63
CA GLN A 361 2.91 13.69 -18.95
C GLN A 361 3.59 14.26 -17.71
N MET A 362 2.99 14.11 -16.53
CA MET A 362 3.57 14.56 -15.27
C MET A 362 4.51 13.50 -14.69
N ALA A 363 5.61 13.94 -14.08
CA ALA A 363 6.49 13.08 -13.30
C ALA A 363 5.83 12.76 -11.93
N LEU A 364 4.92 11.79 -11.90
CA LEU A 364 4.26 11.36 -10.68
C LEU A 364 4.95 10.14 -10.06
N GLY A 365 5.57 10.33 -8.90
CA GLY A 365 6.29 9.29 -8.18
C GLY A 365 7.61 8.90 -8.85
N SER A 366 8.21 7.81 -8.40
CA SER A 366 9.52 7.31 -8.86
C SER A 366 9.46 6.47 -10.15
N ARG A 367 8.29 6.28 -10.75
CA ARG A 367 8.09 5.40 -11.90
C ARG A 367 7.36 6.13 -13.03
N PRO A 368 7.61 5.76 -14.31
CA PRO A 368 6.85 6.30 -15.44
C PRO A 368 5.35 6.06 -15.23
N SER A 369 4.52 7.03 -15.58
CA SER A 369 3.06 6.98 -15.43
C SER A 369 2.38 5.94 -16.34
N ARG A 370 3.06 5.45 -17.38
CA ARG A 370 2.52 4.58 -18.43
C ARG A 370 3.31 3.28 -18.54
N ARG A 371 2.62 2.13 -18.63
CA ARG A 371 3.26 0.82 -18.92
C ARG A 371 3.36 0.53 -20.42
N ARG A 372 2.30 0.68 -21.21
CA ARG A 372 2.18 0.50 -22.66
C ARG A 372 0.84 1.08 -23.15
N SER A 373 0.44 0.86 -24.41
CA SER A 373 -0.90 1.24 -24.90
C SER A 373 -1.99 0.63 -24.02
N MET A 374 -2.89 1.46 -23.53
CA MET A 374 -3.97 1.07 -22.62
C MET A 374 -5.06 0.33 -23.39
N ARG A 375 -5.32 -0.91 -23.02
CA ARG A 375 -6.41 -1.75 -23.52
C ARG A 375 -7.53 -1.92 -22.50
N GLY A 376 -7.22 -1.79 -21.20
CA GLY A 376 -8.14 -1.92 -20.10
C GLY A 376 -7.66 -1.15 -18.86
N VAL A 377 -8.45 -1.20 -17.79
CA VAL A 377 -8.14 -0.57 -16.50
C VAL A 377 -6.87 -1.18 -15.87
N GLU A 378 -6.60 -2.44 -16.13
CA GLU A 378 -5.43 -3.19 -15.66
C GLU A 378 -4.10 -2.58 -16.11
N ASP A 379 -4.06 -1.96 -17.29
CA ASP A 379 -2.85 -1.34 -17.84
C ASP A 379 -2.46 -0.03 -17.15
N LEU A 380 -3.41 0.57 -16.42
CA LEU A 380 -3.19 1.78 -15.64
C LEU A 380 -2.50 1.47 -14.32
N ARG A 381 -1.62 2.37 -13.89
CA ARG A 381 -1.12 2.35 -12.53
C ARG A 381 -2.14 2.91 -11.55
N ALA A 382 -2.15 2.38 -10.33
CA ALA A 382 -3.14 2.77 -9.33
C ALA A 382 -3.08 4.27 -8.96
N ILE A 383 -1.88 4.89 -8.95
CA ILE A 383 -1.74 6.33 -8.63
C ILE A 383 -2.41 7.22 -9.70
N PRO A 384 -2.05 7.14 -11.00
CA PRO A 384 -2.74 7.90 -12.05
C PRO A 384 -4.24 7.63 -12.11
N TRP A 385 -4.67 6.38 -11.88
CA TRP A 385 -6.08 6.00 -11.83
C TRP A 385 -6.84 6.77 -10.76
N VAL A 386 -6.40 6.69 -9.51
CA VAL A 386 -7.07 7.39 -8.39
C VAL A 386 -6.97 8.90 -8.55
N PHE A 387 -5.82 9.39 -9.04
CA PHE A 387 -5.58 10.81 -9.20
C PHE A 387 -6.48 11.45 -10.26
N ALA A 388 -6.69 10.77 -11.39
CA ALA A 388 -7.59 11.24 -12.44
C ALA A 388 -9.03 11.42 -11.95
N TRP A 389 -9.57 10.46 -11.20
CA TRP A 389 -10.90 10.56 -10.60
C TRP A 389 -11.01 11.61 -9.50
N THR A 390 -9.92 11.87 -8.80
CA THR A 390 -9.86 12.96 -7.81
C THR A 390 -9.94 14.32 -8.49
N GLN A 391 -9.25 14.50 -9.62
CA GLN A 391 -9.25 15.76 -10.36
C GLN A 391 -10.63 16.16 -10.87
N CYS A 392 -11.41 15.22 -11.35
CA CYS A 392 -12.77 15.48 -11.83
C CYS A 392 -13.85 15.47 -10.73
N ARG A 393 -13.47 15.53 -9.44
CA ARG A 393 -14.36 15.66 -8.28
C ARG A 393 -15.40 14.53 -8.10
N SER A 394 -15.38 13.50 -8.92
CA SER A 394 -16.25 12.31 -8.74
C SER A 394 -15.68 11.32 -7.73
N ILE A 395 -14.38 11.19 -7.62
CA ILE A 395 -13.58 10.35 -6.71
C ILE A 395 -14.17 8.93 -6.54
N ILE A 396 -14.66 8.34 -7.62
CA ILE A 396 -15.38 7.04 -7.60
C ILE A 396 -14.56 5.91 -6.93
N THR A 397 -13.26 6.00 -6.98
CA THR A 397 -12.33 5.02 -6.39
C THR A 397 -12.42 4.92 -4.88
N GLY A 398 -13.10 5.84 -4.22
CA GLY A 398 -13.23 5.87 -2.77
C GLY A 398 -14.59 5.42 -2.23
N TRP A 399 -15.60 5.21 -3.09
CA TRP A 399 -16.97 4.95 -2.61
C TRP A 399 -17.83 4.10 -3.55
N TYR A 400 -17.53 4.02 -4.86
CA TYR A 400 -18.41 3.38 -5.83
C TYR A 400 -18.64 1.89 -5.52
N GLY A 401 -19.89 1.47 -5.57
CA GLY A 401 -20.33 0.13 -5.24
C GLY A 401 -20.73 -0.09 -3.78
N LEU A 402 -20.45 0.88 -2.87
CA LEU A 402 -20.88 0.76 -1.47
C LEU A 402 -22.40 0.93 -1.33
N GLY A 403 -23.00 1.90 -2.02
CA GLY A 403 -24.44 2.14 -1.93
C GLY A 403 -25.27 0.94 -2.35
N THR A 404 -24.91 0.32 -3.46
CA THR A 404 -25.51 -0.93 -3.95
C THR A 404 -25.37 -2.07 -2.93
N ALA A 405 -24.18 -2.23 -2.34
CA ALA A 405 -23.92 -3.25 -1.33
C ALA A 405 -24.71 -3.02 -0.03
N LEU A 406 -24.80 -1.78 0.43
CA LEU A 406 -25.61 -1.43 1.61
C LEU A 406 -27.08 -1.67 1.37
N GLU A 407 -27.62 -1.26 0.23
CA GLU A 407 -29.02 -1.48 -0.12
C GLU A 407 -29.40 -2.97 -0.14
N ALA A 408 -28.55 -3.81 -0.75
CA ALA A 408 -28.75 -5.25 -0.78
C ALA A 408 -28.63 -5.87 0.63
N ALA A 409 -27.70 -5.41 1.45
CA ALA A 409 -27.54 -5.92 2.81
C ALA A 409 -28.71 -5.53 3.71
N VAL A 410 -29.20 -4.28 3.62
CA VAL A 410 -30.40 -3.84 4.36
C VAL A 410 -31.64 -4.64 3.94
N ALA A 411 -31.83 -4.87 2.66
CA ALA A 411 -32.94 -5.67 2.15
C ALA A 411 -32.94 -7.11 2.72
N LYS A 412 -31.77 -7.67 2.98
CA LYS A 412 -31.61 -9.05 3.46
C LYS A 412 -31.58 -9.18 4.99
N HIS A 413 -30.93 -8.25 5.68
CA HIS A 413 -30.62 -8.36 7.11
C HIS A 413 -31.31 -7.32 7.97
N GLY A 414 -31.97 -6.33 7.36
CA GLY A 414 -32.60 -5.19 8.02
C GLY A 414 -31.64 -4.02 8.30
N GLU A 415 -32.20 -2.85 8.48
CA GLU A 415 -31.45 -1.61 8.75
C GLU A 415 -30.79 -1.66 10.15
N GLU A 416 -31.50 -2.18 11.14
CA GLU A 416 -31.03 -2.26 12.52
C GLU A 416 -29.73 -3.05 12.66
N ALA A 417 -29.59 -4.19 11.98
CA ALA A 417 -28.39 -5.00 11.98
C ALA A 417 -27.18 -4.24 11.43
N LEU A 418 -27.36 -3.42 10.39
CA LEU A 418 -26.29 -2.63 9.83
C LEU A 418 -25.95 -1.40 10.68
N CYS A 419 -26.94 -0.79 11.33
CA CYS A 419 -26.72 0.27 12.33
C CYS A 419 -25.91 -0.26 13.53
N GLU A 420 -26.22 -1.47 14.00
CA GLU A 420 -25.45 -2.15 15.05
C GLU A 420 -24.01 -2.39 14.61
N MET A 421 -23.79 -2.92 13.41
CA MET A 421 -22.44 -3.10 12.85
C MET A 421 -21.67 -1.76 12.75
N ALA A 422 -22.34 -0.70 12.31
CA ALA A 422 -21.73 0.63 12.16
C ALA A 422 -21.33 1.23 13.52
N ARG A 423 -22.10 0.95 14.58
CA ARG A 423 -21.83 1.44 15.93
C ARG A 423 -20.77 0.61 16.66
N ASP A 424 -20.85 -0.73 16.59
CA ASP A 424 -20.17 -1.64 17.50
C ASP A 424 -18.94 -2.32 16.86
N TRP A 425 -18.83 -2.38 15.51
CA TRP A 425 -17.70 -2.97 14.82
C TRP A 425 -16.72 -1.93 14.27
N PRO A 426 -15.57 -1.70 14.91
CA PRO A 426 -14.62 -0.67 14.50
C PRO A 426 -14.15 -0.75 13.05
N PHE A 427 -14.05 -1.96 12.48
CA PHE A 427 -13.71 -2.14 11.06
C PHE A 427 -14.77 -1.50 10.15
N PHE A 428 -16.04 -1.80 10.39
CA PHE A 428 -17.13 -1.29 9.55
C PHE A 428 -17.35 0.22 9.76
N ALA A 429 -17.31 0.67 11.02
CA ALA A 429 -17.36 2.08 11.36
C ALA A 429 -16.28 2.89 10.63
N ASN A 430 -15.01 2.44 10.70
CA ASN A 430 -13.91 3.12 10.02
C ASN A 430 -14.03 3.07 8.47
N ALA A 431 -14.60 2.01 7.92
CA ALA A 431 -14.85 1.93 6.49
C ALA A 431 -15.89 2.97 6.04
N LEU A 432 -16.97 3.15 6.82
CA LEU A 432 -17.99 4.17 6.56
C LEU A 432 -17.44 5.59 6.73
N ASP A 433 -16.63 5.86 7.76
CA ASP A 433 -16.00 7.17 8.00
C ASP A 433 -15.08 7.57 6.84
N ASP A 434 -14.30 6.64 6.32
CA ASP A 434 -13.41 6.92 5.18
C ASP A 434 -14.19 7.21 3.89
N VAL A 435 -15.30 6.49 3.66
CA VAL A 435 -16.19 6.77 2.52
C VAL A 435 -16.88 8.12 2.69
N GLU A 436 -17.37 8.42 3.88
CA GLU A 436 -17.98 9.72 4.20
C GLU A 436 -17.03 10.89 3.90
N MET A 437 -15.78 10.76 4.33
CA MET A 437 -14.74 11.75 4.05
C MET A 437 -14.49 11.93 2.54
N VAL A 438 -14.59 10.87 1.75
CA VAL A 438 -14.44 10.95 0.29
C VAL A 438 -15.67 11.60 -0.34
N LEU A 439 -16.88 11.18 0.03
CA LEU A 439 -18.12 11.78 -0.48
C LEU A 439 -18.20 13.27 -0.21
N ALA A 440 -17.76 13.72 0.98
CA ALA A 440 -17.73 15.14 1.33
C ALA A 440 -16.78 15.98 0.47
N LYS A 441 -15.85 15.35 -0.25
CA LYS A 441 -14.94 16.02 -1.21
C LYS A 441 -15.44 15.95 -2.65
N CYS A 442 -16.43 15.11 -2.93
CA CYS A 442 -17.06 15.03 -4.24
C CYS A 442 -17.88 16.28 -4.52
N ASP A 443 -18.02 16.59 -5.80
CA ASP A 443 -18.89 17.62 -6.32
C ASP A 443 -19.45 17.15 -7.65
N LEU A 444 -20.76 16.82 -7.66
CA LEU A 444 -21.38 16.22 -8.83
C LEU A 444 -21.58 17.21 -9.98
N ASP A 445 -21.72 18.50 -9.71
CA ASP A 445 -21.87 19.52 -10.77
C ASP A 445 -20.54 19.68 -11.53
N ILE A 446 -19.43 19.72 -10.81
CA ILE A 446 -18.10 19.72 -11.41
C ILE A 446 -17.82 18.38 -12.12
N ALA A 447 -18.17 17.26 -11.52
CA ALA A 447 -18.01 15.94 -12.13
C ALA A 447 -18.83 15.80 -13.43
N GLU A 448 -20.02 16.40 -13.47
CA GLU A 448 -20.85 16.47 -14.68
C GLU A 448 -20.16 17.29 -15.79
N ALA A 449 -19.58 18.44 -15.44
CA ALA A 449 -18.86 19.27 -16.39
C ALA A 449 -17.68 18.50 -17.05
N PHE A 450 -16.90 17.76 -16.25
CA PHE A 450 -15.87 16.85 -16.77
C PHE A 450 -16.47 15.73 -17.63
N SER A 451 -17.55 15.11 -17.18
CA SER A 451 -18.21 14.01 -17.89
C SER A 451 -18.72 14.41 -19.27
N LYS A 452 -19.21 15.65 -19.42
CA LYS A 452 -19.68 16.20 -20.71
C LYS A 452 -18.57 16.26 -21.77
N LEU A 453 -17.28 16.26 -21.38
CA LEU A 453 -16.16 16.15 -22.31
C LEU A 453 -16.15 14.81 -23.07
N ALA A 454 -16.83 13.78 -22.56
CA ALA A 454 -16.92 12.47 -23.20
C ALA A 454 -18.04 12.36 -24.25
N GLY A 455 -18.74 13.47 -24.55
CA GLY A 455 -19.79 13.50 -25.57
C GLY A 455 -20.90 12.46 -25.32
N PRO A 456 -21.20 11.61 -26.32
CA PRO A 456 -22.31 10.64 -26.18
C PRO A 456 -22.16 9.64 -25.02
N LEU A 457 -20.94 9.40 -24.55
CA LEU A 457 -20.69 8.50 -23.42
C LEU A 457 -21.12 9.09 -22.07
N HIS A 458 -21.32 10.42 -22.02
CA HIS A 458 -21.80 11.10 -20.81
C HIS A 458 -23.09 10.50 -20.28
N ASP A 459 -24.11 10.39 -21.12
CA ASP A 459 -25.44 9.91 -20.72
C ASP A 459 -25.40 8.47 -20.17
N THR A 460 -24.50 7.65 -20.73
CA THR A 460 -24.34 6.25 -20.30
C THR A 460 -23.69 6.14 -18.94
N PHE A 461 -22.60 6.88 -18.68
CA PHE A 461 -21.75 6.67 -17.50
C PHE A 461 -22.09 7.61 -16.35
N PHE A 462 -22.40 8.87 -16.62
CA PHE A 462 -22.63 9.83 -15.54
C PHE A 462 -23.90 9.54 -14.75
N GLY A 463 -24.95 9.04 -15.41
CA GLY A 463 -26.14 8.56 -14.71
C GLY A 463 -25.83 7.49 -13.68
N MET A 464 -24.97 6.52 -14.04
CA MET A 464 -24.53 5.47 -13.11
C MET A 464 -23.75 6.03 -11.92
N ILE A 465 -22.87 7.01 -12.17
CA ILE A 465 -22.09 7.67 -11.11
C ILE A 465 -23.03 8.41 -10.15
N ARG A 466 -23.95 9.21 -10.66
CA ARG A 466 -24.89 9.99 -9.85
C ARG A 466 -25.81 9.10 -9.02
N ASP A 467 -26.40 8.08 -9.63
CA ASP A 467 -27.34 7.19 -8.95
C ASP A 467 -26.65 6.42 -7.82
N GLU A 468 -25.41 5.94 -8.05
CA GLU A 468 -24.65 5.24 -7.02
C GLU A 468 -24.17 6.20 -5.92
N PHE A 469 -23.83 7.45 -6.26
CA PHE A 469 -23.47 8.47 -5.28
C PHE A 469 -24.64 8.77 -4.32
N GLU A 470 -25.83 9.04 -4.87
CA GLU A 470 -27.01 9.35 -4.06
C GLU A 470 -27.45 8.13 -3.22
N ARG A 471 -27.34 6.92 -3.75
CA ARG A 471 -27.60 5.69 -3.01
C ARG A 471 -26.61 5.53 -1.85
N THR A 472 -25.31 5.74 -2.10
CA THR A 472 -24.26 5.64 -1.08
C THR A 472 -24.47 6.69 0.02
N ARG A 473 -24.71 7.94 -0.38
CA ARG A 473 -24.96 9.05 0.56
C ARG A 473 -26.19 8.79 1.44
N ARG A 474 -27.29 8.36 0.84
CA ARG A 474 -28.55 8.07 1.56
C ARG A 474 -28.34 6.99 2.63
N TRP A 475 -27.72 5.86 2.28
CA TRP A 475 -27.51 4.78 3.22
C TRP A 475 -26.49 5.12 4.29
N LEU A 476 -25.43 5.81 3.93
CA LEU A 476 -24.41 6.24 4.88
C LEU A 476 -25.01 7.17 5.95
N LEU A 477 -25.79 8.18 5.55
CA LEU A 477 -26.45 9.09 6.48
C LEU A 477 -27.44 8.35 7.41
N LYS A 478 -28.20 7.40 6.85
CA LYS A 478 -29.11 6.57 7.67
C LYS A 478 -28.37 5.76 8.72
N LEU A 479 -27.32 5.01 8.33
CA LEU A 479 -26.56 4.15 9.23
C LEU A 479 -25.78 4.94 10.31
N LYS A 480 -25.42 6.17 10.02
CA LYS A 480 -24.78 7.08 10.98
C LYS A 480 -25.77 7.96 11.77
N HIS A 481 -27.07 7.81 11.55
CA HIS A 481 -28.10 8.65 12.16
C HIS A 481 -27.81 10.15 12.01
N SER A 482 -27.36 10.57 10.82
CA SER A 482 -26.96 11.93 10.50
C SER A 482 -27.78 12.52 9.35
N GLU A 483 -27.98 13.83 9.36
CA GLU A 483 -28.65 14.55 8.27
C GLU A 483 -27.64 15.11 7.25
N GLU A 484 -26.37 15.28 7.67
CA GLU A 484 -25.30 15.83 6.84
C GLU A 484 -24.01 15.03 6.97
N LEU A 485 -23.18 15.08 5.93
CA LEU A 485 -21.86 14.43 5.94
C LEU A 485 -20.89 15.16 6.90
N LEU A 486 -20.06 14.39 7.58
CA LEU A 486 -19.03 14.86 8.51
C LEU A 486 -19.57 15.62 9.73
N ARG A 487 -20.78 15.34 10.17
CA ARG A 487 -21.34 15.90 11.42
C ARG A 487 -20.43 15.61 12.62
N ASP A 488 -19.86 14.40 12.67
CA ASP A 488 -18.99 13.95 13.76
C ASP A 488 -17.54 14.47 13.62
N ASP A 489 -17.20 15.09 12.48
CA ASP A 489 -15.90 15.73 12.24
C ASP A 489 -16.06 17.17 11.72
N PRO A 490 -16.54 18.10 12.57
CA PRO A 490 -16.80 19.47 12.16
C PRO A 490 -15.53 20.22 11.72
N ARG A 491 -14.35 19.80 12.18
CA ARG A 491 -13.06 20.38 11.76
C ARG A 491 -12.75 20.05 10.31
N LEU A 492 -12.95 18.78 9.93
CA LEU A 492 -12.74 18.34 8.56
C LEU A 492 -13.79 18.97 7.63
N SER A 493 -15.07 18.98 8.05
CA SER A 493 -16.16 19.62 7.32
C SER A 493 -15.83 21.09 7.04
N LEU A 494 -15.46 21.86 8.07
CA LEU A 494 -15.07 23.28 7.92
C LEU A 494 -13.86 23.43 7.00
N SER A 495 -12.84 22.57 7.15
CA SER A 495 -11.63 22.60 6.32
C SER A 495 -11.94 22.37 4.84
N ILE A 496 -12.87 21.47 4.50
CA ILE A 496 -13.31 21.25 3.12
C ILE A 496 -14.07 22.47 2.61
N ARG A 497 -15.05 22.95 3.35
CA ARG A 497 -15.86 24.13 2.99
C ARG A 497 -15.03 25.38 2.75
N LEU A 498 -13.99 25.63 3.54
CA LEU A 498 -13.10 26.79 3.37
C LEU A 498 -12.20 26.68 2.14
N ARG A 499 -11.94 25.48 1.63
CA ARG A 499 -11.08 25.27 0.45
C ARG A 499 -11.86 25.23 -0.86
N ASN A 500 -13.11 24.80 -0.84
CA ASN A 500 -13.93 24.69 -2.05
C ASN A 500 -13.96 25.99 -2.88
N PRO A 501 -14.12 27.22 -2.31
CA PRO A 501 -14.10 28.45 -3.09
C PRO A 501 -12.82 28.70 -3.91
N TYR A 502 -11.73 28.03 -3.58
CA TYR A 502 -10.46 28.09 -4.32
C TYR A 502 -10.31 26.92 -5.29
N VAL A 503 -10.83 25.73 -4.93
CA VAL A 503 -10.68 24.51 -5.71
C VAL A 503 -11.68 24.47 -6.87
N ASP A 504 -12.93 24.88 -6.64
CA ASP A 504 -14.01 24.77 -7.60
C ASP A 504 -13.77 25.59 -8.88
N PRO A 505 -13.34 26.87 -8.80
CA PRO A 505 -12.97 27.63 -10.00
C PRO A 505 -11.80 27.01 -10.78
N MET A 506 -10.79 26.47 -10.07
CA MET A 506 -9.69 25.78 -10.73
C MET A 506 -10.14 24.49 -11.44
N SER A 507 -11.07 23.76 -10.85
CA SER A 507 -11.64 22.55 -11.47
C SER A 507 -12.42 22.89 -12.74
N LEU A 508 -13.24 23.95 -12.74
CA LEU A 508 -13.96 24.40 -13.92
C LEU A 508 -13.04 24.97 -14.99
N LEU A 509 -12.01 25.74 -14.59
CA LEU A 509 -10.98 26.20 -15.52
C LEU A 509 -10.24 25.02 -16.17
N GLN A 510 -9.99 23.97 -15.42
CA GLN A 510 -9.36 22.75 -15.96
C GLN A 510 -10.20 22.10 -17.05
N VAL A 511 -11.56 22.10 -16.93
CA VAL A 511 -12.47 21.59 -17.97
C VAL A 511 -12.31 22.39 -19.26
N ASP A 512 -12.34 23.74 -19.22
CA ASP A 512 -12.15 24.60 -20.39
C ASP A 512 -10.75 24.38 -21.03
N LEU A 513 -9.71 24.39 -20.21
CA LEU A 513 -8.34 24.18 -20.69
C LEU A 513 -8.15 22.81 -21.34
N LEU A 514 -8.76 21.74 -20.79
CA LEU A 514 -8.72 20.40 -21.39
C LEU A 514 -9.37 20.37 -22.75
N GLN A 515 -10.56 20.99 -22.90
CA GLN A 515 -11.26 21.06 -24.16
C GLN A 515 -10.41 21.78 -25.22
N ARG A 516 -9.86 22.93 -24.87
CA ARG A 516 -9.00 23.72 -25.77
C ARG A 516 -7.72 22.99 -26.14
N TRP A 517 -7.01 22.40 -25.16
CA TRP A 517 -5.77 21.68 -25.42
C TRP A 517 -5.97 20.43 -26.28
N ARG A 518 -7.05 19.70 -26.06
CA ARG A 518 -7.41 18.53 -26.88
C ARG A 518 -7.77 18.94 -28.32
N ALA A 519 -8.40 20.10 -28.52
CA ALA A 519 -8.69 20.65 -29.83
C ALA A 519 -7.43 21.01 -30.65
N THR A 520 -6.30 21.29 -29.98
CA THR A 520 -4.99 21.49 -30.63
C THR A 520 -4.21 20.18 -30.84
N GLU A 521 -4.89 19.04 -30.83
CA GLU A 521 -4.24 17.70 -30.90
C GLU A 521 -3.18 17.51 -29.79
N ARG A 522 -3.34 18.18 -28.65
CA ARG A 522 -2.42 18.15 -27.48
C ARG A 522 -1.01 18.71 -27.78
N LYS A 523 -0.88 19.64 -28.73
CA LYS A 523 0.41 20.21 -29.17
C LYS A 523 0.74 21.58 -28.54
N ASP A 524 -0.20 22.20 -27.82
CA ASP A 524 0.02 23.51 -27.20
C ASP A 524 0.65 23.37 -25.81
N ASP A 525 1.94 23.68 -25.71
CA ASP A 525 2.72 23.61 -24.47
C ASP A 525 2.32 24.67 -23.43
N HIS A 526 1.73 25.81 -23.85
CA HIS A 526 1.25 26.82 -22.92
C HIS A 526 0.00 26.34 -22.19
N LEU A 527 -0.95 25.73 -22.94
CA LEU A 527 -2.14 25.11 -22.36
C LEU A 527 -1.77 23.93 -21.47
N LEU A 528 -0.79 23.12 -21.87
CA LEU A 528 -0.31 22.01 -21.04
C LEU A 528 0.27 22.50 -19.71
N ARG A 529 1.10 23.55 -19.72
CA ARG A 529 1.64 24.14 -18.49
C ARG A 529 0.54 24.68 -17.57
N ALA A 530 -0.46 25.35 -18.12
CA ALA A 530 -1.62 25.83 -17.38
C ALA A 530 -2.43 24.66 -16.78
N LEU A 531 -2.63 23.58 -17.55
CA LEU A 531 -3.29 22.35 -17.06
C LEU A 531 -2.52 21.69 -15.93
N VAL A 532 -1.20 21.56 -16.04
CA VAL A 532 -0.36 21.01 -14.95
C VAL A 532 -0.46 21.87 -13.69
N ALA A 533 -0.51 23.20 -13.82
CA ALA A 533 -0.72 24.10 -12.69
C ALA A 533 -2.10 23.91 -12.04
N CYS A 534 -3.17 23.76 -12.85
CA CYS A 534 -4.52 23.45 -12.35
C CYS A 534 -4.55 22.09 -11.63
N VAL A 535 -3.95 21.04 -12.22
CA VAL A 535 -3.86 19.70 -11.60
C VAL A 535 -3.21 19.78 -10.23
N ASN A 536 -2.08 20.48 -10.11
CA ASN A 536 -1.38 20.67 -8.86
C ASN A 536 -2.21 21.50 -7.85
N GLY A 537 -2.88 22.56 -8.31
CA GLY A 537 -3.73 23.40 -7.48
C GLY A 537 -4.91 22.64 -6.90
N VAL A 538 -5.64 21.88 -7.72
CA VAL A 538 -6.74 21.03 -7.27
C VAL A 538 -6.25 19.95 -6.30
N ALA A 539 -5.13 19.30 -6.58
CA ALA A 539 -4.54 18.29 -5.70
C ALA A 539 -4.19 18.85 -4.31
N GLN A 540 -3.55 20.02 -4.27
CA GLN A 540 -3.21 20.70 -3.02
C GLN A 540 -4.47 21.12 -2.25
N GLY A 541 -5.44 21.69 -2.94
CA GLY A 541 -6.69 22.14 -2.34
C GLY A 541 -7.53 20.99 -1.77
N LEU A 542 -7.64 19.87 -2.47
CA LEU A 542 -8.31 18.66 -1.97
C LEU A 542 -7.48 17.89 -0.93
N GLN A 543 -6.21 18.23 -0.76
CA GLN A 543 -5.24 17.46 0.04
C GLN A 543 -5.22 15.99 -0.37
N ASN A 544 -5.27 15.77 -1.67
CA ASN A 544 -5.31 14.44 -2.26
C ASN A 544 -4.46 14.45 -3.54
N THR A 545 -3.33 13.78 -3.48
CA THR A 545 -2.33 13.71 -4.55
C THR A 545 -2.30 12.36 -5.26
N GLY A 546 -3.42 11.65 -5.17
CA GLY A 546 -3.57 10.33 -5.78
C GLY A 546 -3.62 9.19 -4.78
#